data_6928ef3681bffe1a73caa4cdc32da2ea
#
_entry.id   6928ef3681bffe1a73caa4cdc32da2ea
#
_cell.length_a   1.000
_cell.length_b   1.000
_cell.length_c   1.000
_cell.angle_alpha   90.00
_cell.angle_beta   90.00
_cell.angle_gamma   90.00
#
_symmetry.space_group_name_H-M   'P 1'
#
loop_
_entity.id
_entity.type
_entity.pdbx_description
1 polymer ?
#
loop_
_entity_poly.entity_id
_entity_poly.type
_entity_poly.pdbx_seq_one_letter_code
_entity_poly.pdbx_strand_id
1 'polypeptide(L)'
;MDRRSVIKNAGIAGVLAAGAAPAVHAQGANIRWRLASSFPKSLDTIYGGAEVFAKAVKAMSGGKFEISVHAGGELLPPFGVVDGVQNGTVEMCHSVPYYFYGKNPAFALGSAVPFGLNARQMNAWMLHGNGRKLMNEFYAGYNMISFAGGNTGTQMGGWFRKEIKSIADFKGMKMRLGGGLVGEVMQKLGAVPQSIPGGEIYQALEKGTIDAAEWVGPYDDQKLGFNKVAPYYYYPGWWEGGPEVDFYINQKAFDALSPENKAIVEAAAAQANIDMLAK
;
A
#
# COMPACT_ATOMS: atom_id res chain seq x y z
N MET A 1 5.89 31.33 -69.39
CA MET A 1 5.43 30.65 -68.16
C MET A 1 3.97 31.04 -67.97
N ASP A 2 3.08 30.05 -67.97
CA ASP A 2 1.63 30.30 -67.87
C ASP A 2 1.24 30.67 -66.44
N ARG A 3 0.49 31.76 -66.25
CA ARG A 3 0.03 32.27 -64.95
C ARG A 3 -0.74 31.21 -64.12
N ARG A 4 -1.34 30.26 -64.79
CA ARG A 4 -2.09 29.16 -64.14
C ARG A 4 -1.18 28.12 -63.44
N SER A 5 0.04 27.90 -63.95
CA SER A 5 0.99 26.95 -63.35
C SER A 5 1.63 27.53 -62.07
N VAL A 6 1.81 28.85 -61.97
CA VAL A 6 2.35 29.53 -60.79
C VAL A 6 1.33 29.49 -59.63
N ILE A 7 0.06 29.68 -59.91
CA ILE A 7 -1.00 29.65 -58.89
C ILE A 7 -1.23 28.21 -58.33
N LYS A 8 -1.14 27.17 -59.19
CA LYS A 8 -1.24 25.78 -58.74
C LYS A 8 -0.05 25.39 -57.83
N ASN A 9 1.17 25.78 -58.20
CA ASN A 9 2.37 25.45 -57.40
C ASN A 9 2.45 26.23 -56.08
N ALA A 10 1.94 27.46 -56.04
CA ALA A 10 1.84 28.24 -54.81
C ALA A 10 0.77 27.67 -53.84
N GLY A 11 -0.36 27.15 -54.39
CA GLY A 11 -1.39 26.48 -53.57
C GLY A 11 -0.93 25.18 -52.94
N ILE A 12 -0.17 24.34 -53.67
CA ILE A 12 0.38 23.08 -53.16
C ILE A 12 1.48 23.35 -52.11
N ALA A 13 2.35 24.35 -52.30
CA ALA A 13 3.35 24.73 -51.33
C ALA A 13 2.72 25.28 -50.02
N GLY A 14 1.61 26.03 -50.11
CA GLY A 14 0.90 26.54 -48.92
C GLY A 14 0.23 25.42 -48.10
N VAL A 15 -0.33 24.38 -48.74
CA VAL A 15 -0.97 23.24 -48.06
C VAL A 15 0.08 22.33 -47.39
N LEU A 16 1.27 22.18 -47.99
CA LEU A 16 2.36 21.40 -47.37
C LEU A 16 3.04 22.13 -46.20
N ALA A 17 3.04 23.46 -46.21
CA ALA A 17 3.58 24.25 -45.11
C ALA A 17 2.63 24.32 -43.90
N ALA A 18 1.30 24.15 -44.08
CA ALA A 18 0.35 24.12 -42.99
C ALA A 18 0.30 22.78 -42.25
N GLY A 19 0.86 21.69 -42.85
CA GLY A 19 0.92 20.37 -42.24
C GLY A 19 2.15 20.08 -41.39
N ALA A 20 3.10 20.97 -41.34
CA ALA A 20 4.37 20.80 -40.60
C ALA A 20 4.51 21.78 -39.42
N ALA A 21 3.43 22.05 -38.72
CA ALA A 21 3.60 22.62 -37.38
C ALA A 21 4.28 21.54 -36.52
N PRO A 22 5.48 21.78 -35.97
CA PRO A 22 6.07 20.86 -35.02
C PRO A 22 5.06 20.73 -33.87
N ALA A 23 4.63 19.50 -33.58
CA ALA A 23 3.93 19.22 -32.35
C ALA A 23 4.86 19.69 -31.22
N VAL A 24 4.65 20.88 -30.71
CA VAL A 24 5.29 21.32 -29.47
C VAL A 24 4.69 20.43 -28.40
N HIS A 25 5.33 19.29 -28.18
CA HIS A 25 5.14 18.57 -26.94
C HIS A 25 5.60 19.52 -25.85
N ALA A 26 4.65 20.20 -25.21
CA ALA A 26 4.92 20.86 -23.96
C ALA A 26 5.51 19.76 -23.06
N GLN A 27 6.84 19.81 -22.85
CA GLN A 27 7.48 18.95 -21.87
C GLN A 27 6.87 19.35 -20.53
N GLY A 28 5.85 18.62 -20.10
CA GLY A 28 5.27 18.78 -18.77
C GLY A 28 6.40 18.68 -17.74
N ALA A 29 6.36 19.52 -16.72
CA ALA A 29 7.34 19.52 -15.65
C ALA A 29 7.50 18.10 -15.10
N ASN A 30 8.76 17.67 -14.88
CA ASN A 30 9.04 16.38 -14.26
C ASN A 30 8.51 16.36 -12.83
N ILE A 31 7.62 15.41 -12.55
CA ILE A 31 7.06 15.21 -11.22
C ILE A 31 7.97 14.27 -10.45
N ARG A 32 8.31 14.62 -9.21
CA ARG A 32 9.09 13.78 -8.31
C ARG A 32 8.41 13.71 -6.97
N TRP A 33 8.01 12.49 -6.58
CA TRP A 33 7.39 12.20 -5.29
C TRP A 33 8.24 11.26 -4.46
N ARG A 34 8.05 11.33 -3.14
CA ARG A 34 8.62 10.40 -2.16
C ARG A 34 7.51 9.54 -1.61
N LEU A 35 7.73 8.24 -1.61
CA LEU A 35 6.84 7.25 -1.03
C LEU A 35 7.52 6.69 0.22
N ALA A 36 6.92 6.92 1.40
CA ALA A 36 7.34 6.33 2.66
C ALA A 36 6.54 5.05 2.92
N SER A 37 7.20 3.89 2.97
CA SER A 37 6.56 2.61 3.29
C SER A 37 6.62 2.33 4.80
N SER A 38 5.63 1.63 5.33
CA SER A 38 5.67 1.07 6.69
C SER A 38 6.51 -0.21 6.79
N PHE A 39 6.98 -0.77 5.69
CA PHE A 39 7.54 -2.12 5.60
C PHE A 39 9.05 -2.12 5.33
N PRO A 40 9.78 -3.14 5.82
CA PRO A 40 11.21 -3.30 5.54
C PRO A 40 11.43 -3.83 4.12
N LYS A 41 12.59 -3.50 3.53
CA LYS A 41 13.00 -3.91 2.16
C LYS A 41 13.08 -5.42 1.94
N SER A 42 13.25 -6.21 3.00
CA SER A 42 13.34 -7.66 2.90
C SER A 42 12.04 -8.33 2.41
N LEU A 43 10.92 -7.63 2.49
CA LEU A 43 9.60 -8.13 2.08
C LEU A 43 9.31 -7.76 0.63
N ASP A 44 9.80 -8.56 -0.31
CA ASP A 44 9.66 -8.34 -1.76
C ASP A 44 8.23 -8.54 -2.30
N THR A 45 7.30 -9.03 -1.48
CA THR A 45 5.85 -9.01 -1.70
C THR A 45 5.29 -7.65 -1.31
N ILE A 46 5.25 -7.35 -0.01
CA ILE A 46 4.58 -6.16 0.53
C ILE A 46 5.37 -4.90 0.13
N TYR A 47 6.65 -4.77 0.53
CA TYR A 47 7.48 -3.64 0.12
C TYR A 47 7.67 -3.60 -1.39
N GLY A 48 7.85 -4.78 -2.02
CA GLY A 48 7.96 -4.91 -3.47
C GLY A 48 6.76 -4.36 -4.23
N GLY A 49 5.56 -4.42 -3.66
CA GLY A 49 4.37 -3.77 -4.24
C GLY A 49 4.55 -2.26 -4.45
N ALA A 50 5.20 -1.57 -3.50
CA ALA A 50 5.53 -0.14 -3.66
C ALA A 50 6.57 0.10 -4.78
N GLU A 51 7.53 -0.80 -4.95
CA GLU A 51 8.50 -0.72 -6.06
C GLU A 51 7.84 -1.00 -7.41
N VAL A 52 6.93 -1.98 -7.49
CA VAL A 52 6.11 -2.26 -8.69
C VAL A 52 5.30 -1.02 -9.08
N PHE A 53 4.62 -0.40 -8.11
CA PHE A 53 3.87 0.83 -8.31
C PHE A 53 4.75 1.95 -8.89
N ALA A 54 5.87 2.26 -8.25
CA ALA A 54 6.77 3.33 -8.66
C ALA A 54 7.36 3.09 -10.06
N LYS A 55 7.72 1.83 -10.36
CA LYS A 55 8.22 1.41 -11.69
C LYS A 55 7.14 1.57 -12.76
N ALA A 56 5.90 1.19 -12.46
CA ALA A 56 4.77 1.32 -13.37
C ALA A 56 4.45 2.79 -13.69
N VAL A 57 4.40 3.66 -12.64
CA VAL A 57 4.21 5.11 -12.82
C VAL A 57 5.29 5.71 -13.72
N LYS A 58 6.56 5.39 -13.47
CA LYS A 58 7.67 5.87 -14.30
C LYS A 58 7.55 5.39 -15.75
N ALA A 59 7.25 4.12 -15.96
CA ALA A 59 7.13 3.56 -17.31
C ALA A 59 5.96 4.18 -18.09
N MET A 60 4.77 4.26 -17.50
CA MET A 60 3.56 4.79 -18.15
C MET A 60 3.65 6.31 -18.41
N SER A 61 4.38 7.06 -17.59
CA SER A 61 4.62 8.50 -17.78
C SER A 61 5.77 8.81 -18.74
N GLY A 62 6.43 7.81 -19.32
CA GLY A 62 7.65 8.03 -20.14
C GLY A 62 8.79 8.66 -19.33
N GLY A 63 8.90 8.37 -18.05
CA GLY A 63 9.92 8.90 -17.14
C GLY A 63 9.66 10.32 -16.62
N LYS A 64 8.50 10.91 -16.93
CA LYS A 64 8.15 12.28 -16.49
C LYS A 64 7.60 12.32 -15.07
N PHE A 65 7.14 11.20 -14.54
CA PHE A 65 6.68 11.07 -13.15
C PHE A 65 7.51 9.96 -12.47
N GLU A 66 8.36 10.36 -11.55
CA GLU A 66 9.23 9.47 -10.80
C GLU A 66 8.85 9.47 -9.32
N ILE A 67 8.83 8.29 -8.71
CA ILE A 67 8.53 8.10 -7.29
C ILE A 67 9.71 7.36 -6.66
N SER A 68 10.36 7.98 -5.67
CA SER A 68 11.39 7.32 -4.86
C SER A 68 10.74 6.56 -3.71
N VAL A 69 11.01 5.26 -3.60
CA VAL A 69 10.46 4.39 -2.56
C VAL A 69 11.44 4.27 -1.41
N HIS A 70 10.96 4.49 -0.19
CA HIS A 70 11.74 4.46 1.04
C HIS A 70 11.13 3.49 2.03
N ALA A 71 11.94 2.63 2.61
CA ALA A 71 11.50 1.63 3.58
C ALA A 71 11.09 2.26 4.92
N GLY A 72 10.40 1.49 5.74
CA GLY A 72 10.01 1.89 7.08
C GLY A 72 11.23 2.30 7.91
N GLY A 73 11.20 3.50 8.47
CA GLY A 73 12.29 4.08 9.24
C GLY A 73 13.30 4.92 8.43
N GLU A 74 13.30 4.90 7.09
CA GLU A 74 14.23 5.70 6.29
C GLU A 74 13.86 7.20 6.26
N LEU A 75 12.59 7.53 6.06
CA LEU A 75 12.11 8.91 6.06
C LEU A 75 11.26 9.24 7.29
N LEU A 76 10.42 8.30 7.68
CA LEU A 76 9.44 8.43 8.75
C LEU A 76 9.38 7.13 9.56
N PRO A 77 9.01 7.17 10.84
CA PRO A 77 8.71 5.96 11.59
C PRO A 77 7.64 5.14 10.88
N PRO A 78 7.70 3.79 10.90
CA PRO A 78 6.77 2.94 10.14
C PRO A 78 5.28 3.22 10.40
N PHE A 79 4.91 3.57 11.63
CA PHE A 79 3.53 3.93 11.98
C PHE A 79 3.24 5.44 11.90
N GLY A 80 4.23 6.27 11.53
CA GLY A 80 4.09 7.71 11.33
C GLY A 80 3.88 8.13 9.88
N VAL A 81 3.87 7.17 8.93
CA VAL A 81 3.84 7.49 7.48
C VAL A 81 2.56 8.20 7.06
N VAL A 82 1.40 7.85 7.64
CA VAL A 82 0.11 8.53 7.37
C VAL A 82 0.13 9.98 7.89
N ASP A 83 0.74 10.24 9.04
CA ASP A 83 0.92 11.62 9.54
C ASP A 83 1.78 12.44 8.58
N GLY A 84 2.84 11.83 8.04
CA GLY A 84 3.69 12.48 7.04
C GLY A 84 2.93 12.87 5.77
N VAL A 85 2.03 12.03 5.29
CA VAL A 85 1.16 12.34 4.14
C VAL A 85 0.13 13.41 4.49
N GLN A 86 -0.55 13.26 5.62
CA GLN A 86 -1.56 14.21 6.10
C GLN A 86 -0.99 15.62 6.19
N ASN A 87 0.24 15.77 6.69
CA ASN A 87 0.91 17.05 6.90
C ASN A 87 1.70 17.54 5.65
N GLY A 88 1.75 16.73 4.58
CA GLY A 88 2.51 17.07 3.37
C GLY A 88 4.03 16.97 3.52
N THR A 89 4.53 16.26 4.54
CA THR A 89 5.98 15.99 4.71
C THR A 89 6.50 15.10 3.60
N VAL A 90 5.69 14.14 3.15
CA VAL A 90 5.90 13.32 1.95
C VAL A 90 4.63 13.35 1.11
N GLU A 91 4.77 13.14 -0.18
CA GLU A 91 3.67 13.19 -1.13
C GLU A 91 2.74 11.97 -0.99
N MET A 92 3.30 10.81 -0.62
CA MET A 92 2.53 9.58 -0.46
C MET A 92 3.19 8.60 0.51
N CYS A 93 2.40 7.62 0.96
CA CYS A 93 2.91 6.48 1.72
C CYS A 93 2.25 5.17 1.29
N HIS A 94 2.83 4.08 1.75
CA HIS A 94 2.36 2.71 1.52
C HIS A 94 2.27 1.98 2.86
N SER A 95 1.05 1.59 3.24
CA SER A 95 0.79 1.01 4.56
C SER A 95 -0.52 0.23 4.57
N VAL A 96 -0.81 -0.44 5.69
CA VAL A 96 -2.12 -1.06 5.92
C VAL A 96 -3.00 -0.15 6.78
N PRO A 97 -4.27 0.03 6.42
CA PRO A 97 -5.18 0.94 7.12
C PRO A 97 -5.28 0.68 8.62
N TYR A 98 -5.39 -0.56 9.06
CA TYR A 98 -5.60 -0.89 10.48
C TYR A 98 -4.42 -0.49 11.41
N TYR A 99 -3.23 -0.19 10.88
CA TYR A 99 -2.13 0.36 11.70
C TYR A 99 -2.50 1.70 12.35
N PHE A 100 -3.47 2.39 11.79
CA PHE A 100 -3.92 3.70 12.24
C PHE A 100 -5.24 3.64 13.04
N TYR A 101 -5.61 2.44 13.51
CA TYR A 101 -6.79 2.21 14.36
C TYR A 101 -6.83 3.16 15.56
N GLY A 102 -5.69 3.42 16.19
CA GLY A 102 -5.57 4.34 17.31
C GLY A 102 -5.92 5.79 16.98
N LYS A 103 -5.88 6.22 15.69
CA LYS A 103 -6.37 7.51 15.26
C LYS A 103 -7.89 7.52 15.13
N ASN A 104 -8.42 6.49 14.52
CA ASN A 104 -9.86 6.27 14.37
C ASN A 104 -10.12 4.79 14.01
N PRO A 105 -11.02 4.11 14.74
CA PRO A 105 -11.36 2.71 14.46
C PRO A 105 -11.83 2.42 13.04
N ALA A 106 -12.39 3.40 12.33
CA ALA A 106 -12.84 3.25 10.95
C ALA A 106 -11.71 2.89 9.96
N PHE A 107 -10.44 3.19 10.29
CA PHE A 107 -9.30 2.74 9.49
C PHE A 107 -9.28 1.22 9.30
N ALA A 108 -9.71 0.43 10.30
CA ALA A 108 -9.71 -1.03 10.18
C ALA A 108 -10.61 -1.53 9.05
N LEU A 109 -11.70 -0.82 8.75
CA LEU A 109 -12.64 -1.21 7.69
C LEU A 109 -12.01 -1.19 6.29
N GLY A 110 -10.99 -0.37 6.09
CA GLY A 110 -10.24 -0.30 4.83
C GLY A 110 -9.25 -1.46 4.62
N SER A 111 -9.02 -2.31 5.63
CA SER A 111 -8.05 -3.39 5.52
C SER A 111 -8.65 -4.76 5.83
N ALA A 112 -8.80 -5.10 7.10
CA ALA A 112 -9.35 -6.38 7.53
C ALA A 112 -10.13 -6.25 8.84
N VAL A 113 -11.17 -7.07 8.98
CA VAL A 113 -11.90 -7.27 10.23
C VAL A 113 -12.00 -8.77 10.51
N PRO A 114 -12.04 -9.19 11.78
CA PRO A 114 -12.21 -10.61 12.13
C PRO A 114 -13.40 -11.23 11.41
N PHE A 115 -13.20 -12.39 10.76
CA PHE A 115 -14.19 -13.09 9.93
C PHE A 115 -14.76 -12.25 8.77
N GLY A 116 -14.03 -11.20 8.34
CA GLY A 116 -14.42 -10.29 7.27
C GLY A 116 -14.15 -10.82 5.86
N LEU A 117 -13.94 -9.88 4.94
CA LEU A 117 -13.77 -10.18 3.53
C LEU A 117 -12.43 -10.89 3.27
N ASN A 118 -12.44 -11.87 2.35
CA ASN A 118 -11.21 -12.39 1.77
C ASN A 118 -10.70 -11.46 0.65
N ALA A 119 -9.51 -11.73 0.09
CA ALA A 119 -8.89 -10.89 -0.92
C ALA A 119 -9.78 -10.60 -2.12
N ARG A 120 -10.48 -11.62 -2.65
CA ARG A 120 -11.41 -11.43 -3.77
C ARG A 120 -12.59 -10.54 -3.40
N GLN A 121 -13.17 -10.74 -2.22
CA GLN A 121 -14.29 -9.95 -1.73
C GLN A 121 -13.88 -8.50 -1.44
N MET A 122 -12.68 -8.30 -0.87
CA MET A 122 -12.12 -6.97 -0.63
C MET A 122 -11.90 -6.23 -1.95
N ASN A 123 -11.28 -6.86 -2.93
CA ASN A 123 -11.13 -6.29 -4.27
C ASN A 123 -12.48 -5.99 -4.93
N ALA A 124 -13.47 -6.85 -4.79
CA ALA A 124 -14.81 -6.60 -5.32
C ALA A 124 -15.48 -5.39 -4.65
N TRP A 125 -15.35 -5.26 -3.33
CA TRP A 125 -15.89 -4.13 -2.59
C TRP A 125 -15.19 -2.81 -2.95
N MET A 126 -13.86 -2.82 -3.07
CA MET A 126 -13.06 -1.62 -3.39
C MET A 126 -13.23 -1.18 -4.85
N LEU A 127 -13.23 -2.13 -5.81
CA LEU A 127 -13.20 -1.80 -7.25
C LEU A 127 -14.59 -1.70 -7.89
N HIS A 128 -15.57 -2.48 -7.42
CA HIS A 128 -16.90 -2.59 -8.01
C HIS A 128 -18.05 -2.28 -7.04
N GLY A 129 -17.75 -2.22 -5.73
CA GLY A 129 -18.68 -1.82 -4.69
C GLY A 129 -18.49 -0.35 -4.28
N ASN A 130 -18.90 -0.05 -3.05
CA ASN A 130 -18.80 1.29 -2.47
C ASN A 130 -17.52 1.50 -1.63
N GLY A 131 -16.63 0.51 -1.54
CA GLY A 131 -15.48 0.53 -0.63
C GLY A 131 -14.57 1.73 -0.85
N ARG A 132 -14.06 1.90 -2.06
CA ARG A 132 -13.20 3.03 -2.43
C ARG A 132 -13.86 4.38 -2.15
N LYS A 133 -15.16 4.52 -2.48
CA LYS A 133 -15.89 5.76 -2.24
C LYS A 133 -15.98 6.07 -0.74
N LEU A 134 -16.47 5.13 0.06
CA LEU A 134 -16.66 5.29 1.50
C LEU A 134 -15.34 5.56 2.23
N MET A 135 -14.30 4.79 1.88
CA MET A 135 -12.99 4.98 2.50
C MET A 135 -12.37 6.32 2.12
N ASN A 136 -12.50 6.77 0.87
CA ASN A 136 -11.99 8.09 0.47
C ASN A 136 -12.80 9.26 1.03
N GLU A 137 -14.11 9.12 1.24
CA GLU A 137 -14.89 10.09 2.01
C GLU A 137 -14.37 10.20 3.45
N PHE A 138 -14.01 9.08 4.08
CA PHE A 138 -13.39 9.05 5.40
C PHE A 138 -11.97 9.66 5.39
N TYR A 139 -11.11 9.27 4.44
CA TYR A 139 -9.72 9.74 4.35
C TYR A 139 -9.59 11.22 3.97
N ALA A 140 -10.59 11.80 3.32
CA ALA A 140 -10.63 13.22 3.03
C ALA A 140 -10.54 14.07 4.31
N GLY A 141 -11.11 13.60 5.44
CA GLY A 141 -10.97 14.21 6.75
C GLY A 141 -9.52 14.23 7.27
N TYR A 142 -8.63 13.44 6.67
CA TYR A 142 -7.21 13.37 6.98
C TYR A 142 -6.34 13.97 5.84
N ASN A 143 -6.93 14.78 4.95
CA ASN A 143 -6.23 15.40 3.82
C ASN A 143 -5.54 14.35 2.90
N MET A 144 -6.17 13.21 2.70
CA MET A 144 -5.63 12.10 1.91
C MET A 144 -6.67 11.51 0.97
N ILE A 145 -6.17 10.93 -0.12
CA ILE A 145 -6.89 9.98 -0.98
C ILE A 145 -6.14 8.66 -0.98
N SER A 146 -6.86 7.53 -1.07
CA SER A 146 -6.23 6.21 -1.13
C SER A 146 -6.59 5.42 -2.38
N PHE A 147 -5.71 4.49 -2.70
CA PHE A 147 -5.87 3.48 -3.74
C PHE A 147 -5.46 2.13 -3.19
N ALA A 148 -6.30 1.11 -3.42
CA ALA A 148 -5.97 -0.28 -3.19
C ALA A 148 -4.68 -0.63 -3.94
N GLY A 149 -3.62 -0.95 -3.21
CA GLY A 149 -2.28 -1.12 -3.75
C GLY A 149 -1.63 -2.46 -3.44
N GLY A 150 -2.36 -3.34 -2.75
CA GLY A 150 -1.92 -4.68 -2.41
C GLY A 150 -2.94 -5.43 -1.59
N ASN A 151 -2.81 -6.74 -1.56
CA ASN A 151 -3.55 -7.60 -0.65
C ASN A 151 -2.68 -8.79 -0.27
N THR A 152 -2.59 -9.09 1.02
CA THR A 152 -1.72 -10.17 1.51
C THR A 152 -2.31 -11.56 1.32
N GLY A 153 -3.56 -11.65 0.89
CA GLY A 153 -4.32 -12.91 0.97
C GLY A 153 -4.66 -13.30 2.39
N THR A 154 -5.15 -14.52 2.57
CA THR A 154 -5.48 -15.06 3.90
C THR A 154 -4.19 -15.32 4.70
N GLN A 155 -4.16 -14.79 5.92
CA GLN A 155 -2.98 -14.89 6.76
C GLN A 155 -3.00 -16.09 7.71
N MET A 156 -1.82 -16.40 8.26
CA MET A 156 -1.62 -17.41 9.29
C MET A 156 -1.96 -16.86 10.68
N GLY A 157 -2.17 -17.76 11.65
CA GLY A 157 -2.44 -17.42 13.04
C GLY A 157 -1.24 -16.95 13.84
N GLY A 158 -0.03 -17.15 13.29
CA GLY A 158 1.21 -16.60 13.83
C GLY A 158 2.17 -17.60 14.46
N TRP A 159 3.27 -17.08 14.96
CA TRP A 159 4.40 -17.77 15.56
C TRP A 159 4.40 -17.60 17.07
N PHE A 160 4.59 -18.70 17.78
CA PHE A 160 4.52 -18.75 19.24
C PHE A 160 5.80 -19.40 19.82
N ARG A 161 6.31 -18.83 20.91
CA ARG A 161 7.45 -19.38 21.64
C ARG A 161 7.07 -20.62 22.46
N LYS A 162 5.79 -20.79 22.77
CA LYS A 162 5.21 -21.93 23.48
C LYS A 162 4.05 -22.52 22.67
N GLU A 163 3.84 -23.82 22.84
CA GLU A 163 2.69 -24.50 22.23
C GLU A 163 1.37 -23.98 22.81
N ILE A 164 0.39 -23.77 21.95
CA ILE A 164 -0.97 -23.35 22.29
C ILE A 164 -1.88 -24.57 22.21
N LYS A 165 -2.49 -24.96 23.31
CA LYS A 165 -3.39 -26.13 23.40
C LYS A 165 -4.83 -25.72 23.68
N SER A 166 -5.05 -24.54 24.22
CA SER A 166 -6.37 -24.05 24.63
C SER A 166 -6.43 -22.53 24.64
N ILE A 167 -7.64 -21.98 24.72
CA ILE A 167 -7.85 -20.54 24.89
C ILE A 167 -7.20 -20.01 26.18
N ALA A 168 -7.10 -20.85 27.23
CA ALA A 168 -6.47 -20.45 28.48
C ALA A 168 -4.99 -20.07 28.34
N ASP A 169 -4.31 -20.60 27.31
CA ASP A 169 -2.90 -20.32 27.06
C ASP A 169 -2.64 -18.89 26.59
N PHE A 170 -3.67 -18.17 26.13
CA PHE A 170 -3.56 -16.74 25.79
C PHE A 170 -3.50 -15.82 27.00
N LYS A 171 -3.84 -16.31 28.21
CA LYS A 171 -3.87 -15.46 29.40
C LYS A 171 -2.50 -14.90 29.74
N GLY A 172 -2.40 -13.56 29.70
CA GLY A 172 -1.15 -12.84 29.96
C GLY A 172 -0.10 -12.89 28.84
N MET A 173 -0.40 -13.58 27.72
CA MET A 173 0.51 -13.69 26.56
C MET A 173 0.68 -12.35 25.89
N LYS A 174 1.91 -11.87 25.78
CA LYS A 174 2.25 -10.69 25.00
C LYS A 174 2.37 -11.07 23.54
N MET A 175 1.39 -10.67 22.73
CA MET A 175 1.32 -11.04 21.33
C MET A 175 1.36 -9.80 20.44
N ARG A 176 2.28 -9.75 19.50
CA ARG A 176 2.27 -8.74 18.44
C ARG A 176 1.17 -9.08 17.43
N LEU A 177 0.36 -8.07 17.13
CA LEU A 177 -0.77 -8.14 16.21
C LEU A 177 -0.74 -6.93 15.27
N GLY A 178 -1.24 -7.11 14.02
CA GLY A 178 -1.22 -6.06 13.00
C GLY A 178 -2.20 -4.93 13.27
N GLY A 179 -3.35 -5.19 13.84
CA GLY A 179 -4.39 -4.19 13.92
C GLY A 179 -5.28 -4.20 15.15
N GLY A 180 -6.01 -3.08 15.33
CA GLY A 180 -6.75 -2.78 16.54
C GLY A 180 -7.90 -3.72 16.86
N LEU A 181 -8.76 -4.08 15.88
CA LEU A 181 -9.92 -4.96 16.16
C LEU A 181 -9.48 -6.35 16.61
N VAL A 182 -8.46 -6.95 15.97
CA VAL A 182 -7.93 -8.24 16.44
C VAL A 182 -7.29 -8.11 17.81
N GLY A 183 -6.62 -6.98 18.08
CA GLY A 183 -6.08 -6.68 19.40
C GLY A 183 -7.15 -6.68 20.48
N GLU A 184 -8.28 -6.03 20.24
CA GLU A 184 -9.41 -6.03 21.19
C GLU A 184 -9.99 -7.42 21.43
N VAL A 185 -10.13 -8.24 20.37
CA VAL A 185 -10.60 -9.62 20.51
C VAL A 185 -9.63 -10.45 21.33
N MET A 186 -8.32 -10.38 21.02
CA MET A 186 -7.29 -11.13 21.74
C MET A 186 -7.16 -10.67 23.20
N GLN A 187 -7.38 -9.39 23.48
CA GLN A 187 -7.45 -8.88 24.85
C GLN A 187 -8.62 -9.50 25.63
N LYS A 188 -9.79 -9.66 24.99
CA LYS A 188 -10.94 -10.36 25.62
C LYS A 188 -10.66 -11.84 25.88
N LEU A 189 -9.75 -12.46 25.12
CA LEU A 189 -9.26 -13.82 25.37
C LEU A 189 -8.16 -13.88 26.43
N GLY A 190 -7.76 -12.73 26.96
CA GLY A 190 -6.78 -12.62 28.03
C GLY A 190 -5.34 -12.33 27.57
N ALA A 191 -5.08 -12.19 26.29
CA ALA A 191 -3.77 -11.78 25.76
C ALA A 191 -3.48 -10.30 26.05
N VAL A 192 -2.21 -9.93 25.89
CA VAL A 192 -1.71 -8.53 25.98
C VAL A 192 -1.21 -8.12 24.59
N PRO A 193 -2.08 -7.52 23.75
CA PRO A 193 -1.72 -7.10 22.41
C PRO A 193 -0.56 -6.09 22.41
N GLN A 194 0.34 -6.23 21.44
CA GLN A 194 1.46 -5.32 21.23
C GLN A 194 1.46 -4.86 19.77
N SER A 195 1.67 -3.57 19.54
CA SER A 195 1.85 -3.00 18.20
C SER A 195 3.32 -2.75 17.96
N ILE A 196 3.95 -3.57 17.11
CA ILE A 196 5.38 -3.52 16.80
C ILE A 196 5.54 -3.57 15.28
N PRO A 197 6.34 -2.66 14.67
CA PRO A 197 6.63 -2.70 13.24
C PRO A 197 7.33 -4.01 12.83
N GLY A 198 7.08 -4.46 11.58
CA GLY A 198 7.58 -5.75 11.09
C GLY A 198 9.08 -5.97 11.27
N GLY A 199 9.89 -4.94 11.01
CA GLY A 199 11.36 -5.02 11.15
C GLY A 199 11.88 -5.19 12.59
N GLU A 200 11.04 -4.98 13.61
CA GLU A 200 11.40 -5.05 15.02
C GLU A 200 10.92 -6.35 15.70
N ILE A 201 10.03 -7.11 15.05
CA ILE A 201 9.36 -8.28 15.65
C ILE A 201 10.36 -9.38 15.99
N TYR A 202 11.33 -9.68 15.10
CA TYR A 202 12.32 -10.71 15.33
C TYR A 202 13.06 -10.50 16.66
N GLN A 203 13.56 -9.30 16.88
CA GLN A 203 14.28 -8.95 18.11
C GLN A 203 13.39 -9.01 19.35
N ALA A 204 12.13 -8.62 19.22
CA ALA A 204 11.18 -8.68 20.31
C ALA A 204 10.88 -10.14 20.75
N LEU A 205 10.72 -11.07 19.78
CA LEU A 205 10.59 -12.49 20.02
C LEU A 205 11.88 -13.09 20.61
N GLU A 206 13.04 -12.79 20.03
CA GLU A 206 14.35 -13.29 20.47
C GLU A 206 14.64 -12.92 21.93
N LYS A 207 14.42 -11.64 22.28
CA LYS A 207 14.63 -11.15 23.66
C LYS A 207 13.52 -11.56 24.64
N GLY A 208 12.42 -12.17 24.15
CA GLY A 208 11.28 -12.54 24.99
C GLY A 208 10.46 -11.34 25.48
N THR A 209 10.60 -10.18 24.83
CA THR A 209 9.75 -9.01 25.11
C THR A 209 8.29 -9.29 24.73
N ILE A 210 8.08 -10.13 23.70
CA ILE A 210 6.80 -10.72 23.31
C ILE A 210 6.90 -12.24 23.27
N ASP A 211 5.77 -12.92 23.45
CA ASP A 211 5.64 -14.38 23.47
C ASP A 211 5.22 -14.96 22.13
N ALA A 212 4.54 -14.14 21.32
CA ALA A 212 4.00 -14.52 20.02
C ALA A 212 3.90 -13.32 19.08
N ALA A 213 3.87 -13.60 17.77
CA ALA A 213 3.62 -12.62 16.74
C ALA A 213 2.92 -13.24 15.54
N GLU A 214 1.93 -12.55 15.00
CA GLU A 214 1.44 -12.82 13.66
C GLU A 214 2.09 -11.85 12.66
N TRP A 215 2.12 -12.23 11.39
CA TRP A 215 2.56 -11.37 10.31
C TRP A 215 1.72 -11.60 9.06
N VAL A 216 2.11 -12.49 8.14
CA VAL A 216 1.36 -12.78 6.92
C VAL A 216 1.24 -14.28 6.71
N GLY A 217 2.27 -14.93 6.22
CA GLY A 217 2.30 -16.31 5.83
C GLY A 217 3.72 -16.83 5.66
N PRO A 218 3.89 -18.11 5.33
CA PRO A 218 5.20 -18.76 5.33
C PRO A 218 6.27 -18.03 4.52
N TYR A 219 5.90 -17.47 3.38
CA TYR A 219 6.83 -16.82 2.48
C TYR A 219 7.42 -15.53 3.07
N ASP A 220 6.58 -14.64 3.57
CA ASP A 220 7.02 -13.39 4.17
C ASP A 220 7.65 -13.61 5.55
N ASP A 221 7.03 -14.47 6.37
CA ASP A 221 7.44 -14.73 7.74
C ASP A 221 8.83 -15.37 7.79
N GLN A 222 9.18 -16.24 6.83
CA GLN A 222 10.50 -16.84 6.70
C GLN A 222 11.59 -15.78 6.47
N LYS A 223 11.30 -14.74 5.69
CA LYS A 223 12.23 -13.63 5.43
C LYS A 223 12.51 -12.81 6.68
N LEU A 224 11.54 -12.74 7.58
CA LEU A 224 11.68 -12.09 8.89
C LEU A 224 12.32 -13.01 9.94
N GLY A 225 12.48 -14.31 9.64
CA GLY A 225 13.22 -15.25 10.46
C GLY A 225 12.48 -15.75 11.71
N PHE A 226 11.19 -15.58 11.82
CA PHE A 226 10.39 -15.91 13.02
C PHE A 226 10.51 -17.37 13.44
N ASN A 227 10.64 -18.28 12.48
CA ASN A 227 10.85 -19.71 12.73
C ASN A 227 12.10 -20.05 13.55
N LYS A 228 13.07 -19.12 13.64
CA LYS A 228 14.30 -19.31 14.41
C LYS A 228 14.13 -19.00 15.90
N VAL A 229 13.13 -18.20 16.25
CA VAL A 229 12.92 -17.66 17.60
C VAL A 229 11.58 -18.02 18.22
N ALA A 230 10.64 -18.56 17.42
CA ALA A 230 9.32 -19.03 17.85
C ALA A 230 8.94 -20.29 17.04
N PRO A 231 9.07 -21.51 17.62
CA PRO A 231 8.99 -22.76 16.86
C PRO A 231 7.59 -23.25 16.53
N TYR A 232 6.54 -22.67 17.14
CA TYR A 232 5.18 -23.11 16.94
C TYR A 232 4.44 -22.18 15.99
N TYR A 233 3.95 -22.71 14.87
CA TYR A 233 3.26 -21.95 13.83
C TYR A 233 1.84 -22.45 13.63
N TYR A 234 0.85 -21.56 13.67
CA TYR A 234 -0.56 -21.91 13.66
C TYR A 234 -1.32 -21.31 12.49
N TYR A 235 -2.40 -21.97 12.12
CA TYR A 235 -3.38 -21.62 11.08
C TYR A 235 -4.79 -21.99 11.59
N PRO A 236 -5.84 -21.27 11.18
CA PRO A 236 -5.87 -20.05 10.35
C PRO A 236 -5.74 -18.75 11.16
N GLY A 237 -5.36 -17.65 10.48
CA GLY A 237 -5.53 -16.29 10.98
C GLY A 237 -6.93 -15.78 10.67
N TRP A 238 -7.93 -16.20 11.44
CA TRP A 238 -9.35 -15.89 11.21
C TRP A 238 -9.68 -14.39 11.28
N TRP A 239 -8.77 -13.59 11.74
CA TRP A 239 -8.90 -12.13 11.82
C TRP A 239 -8.44 -11.39 10.57
N GLU A 240 -7.73 -12.06 9.66
CA GLU A 240 -7.15 -11.46 8.46
C GLU A 240 -7.38 -12.35 7.24
N GLY A 241 -8.62 -12.30 6.70
CA GLY A 241 -9.00 -13.08 5.52
C GLY A 241 -8.40 -12.58 4.21
N GLY A 242 -8.03 -11.30 4.17
CA GLY A 242 -7.42 -10.64 3.01
C GLY A 242 -7.17 -9.16 3.27
N PRO A 243 -6.17 -8.85 4.11
CA PRO A 243 -5.83 -7.46 4.42
C PRO A 243 -5.45 -6.67 3.17
N GLU A 244 -6.15 -5.57 2.97
CA GLU A 244 -5.83 -4.58 1.95
C GLU A 244 -4.64 -3.73 2.40
N VAL A 245 -3.76 -3.42 1.47
CA VAL A 245 -2.62 -2.51 1.61
C VAL A 245 -2.84 -1.32 0.69
N ASP A 246 -2.80 -0.12 1.25
CA ASP A 246 -3.15 1.11 0.53
C ASP A 246 -1.92 1.95 0.17
N PHE A 247 -2.03 2.63 -0.97
CA PHE A 247 -1.27 3.84 -1.26
C PHE A 247 -2.09 5.04 -0.81
N TYR A 248 -1.61 5.77 0.20
CA TYR A 248 -2.17 7.05 0.61
C TYR A 248 -1.40 8.18 -0.04
N ILE A 249 -2.12 9.13 -0.62
CA ILE A 249 -1.55 10.28 -1.31
C ILE A 249 -2.12 11.55 -0.67
N ASN A 250 -1.27 12.54 -0.41
CA ASN A 250 -1.72 13.84 0.04
C ASN A 250 -2.72 14.43 -0.97
N GLN A 251 -3.90 14.84 -0.49
CA GLN A 251 -4.99 15.28 -1.36
C GLN A 251 -4.57 16.41 -2.30
N LYS A 252 -3.85 17.43 -1.76
CA LYS A 252 -3.38 18.56 -2.56
C LYS A 252 -2.36 18.13 -3.63
N ALA A 253 -1.47 17.20 -3.28
CA ALA A 253 -0.49 16.68 -4.24
C ALA A 253 -1.20 15.91 -5.37
N PHE A 254 -2.20 15.08 -5.03
CA PHE A 254 -3.00 14.36 -6.02
C PHE A 254 -3.82 15.30 -6.91
N ASP A 255 -4.45 16.32 -6.33
CA ASP A 255 -5.29 17.27 -7.07
C ASP A 255 -4.49 18.09 -8.10
N ALA A 256 -3.21 18.33 -7.80
CA ALA A 256 -2.29 19.04 -8.71
C ALA A 256 -1.85 18.20 -9.92
N LEU A 257 -2.11 16.88 -9.96
CA LEU A 257 -1.79 16.02 -11.10
C LEU A 257 -2.73 16.30 -12.29
N SER A 258 -2.18 16.17 -13.49
CA SER A 258 -3.00 16.15 -14.71
C SER A 258 -3.93 14.91 -14.72
N PRO A 259 -5.04 14.94 -15.49
CA PRO A 259 -5.93 13.79 -15.64
C PRO A 259 -5.18 12.52 -16.07
N GLU A 260 -4.18 12.63 -16.96
CA GLU A 260 -3.36 11.51 -17.41
C GLU A 260 -2.54 10.91 -16.25
N ASN A 261 -1.90 11.76 -15.43
CA ASN A 261 -1.11 11.30 -14.30
C ASN A 261 -1.98 10.69 -13.18
N LYS A 262 -3.21 11.19 -12.97
CA LYS A 262 -4.20 10.57 -12.08
C LYS A 262 -4.57 9.16 -12.55
N ALA A 263 -4.82 8.98 -13.86
CA ALA A 263 -5.10 7.69 -14.45
C ALA A 263 -3.90 6.72 -14.34
N ILE A 264 -2.66 7.22 -14.53
CA ILE A 264 -1.43 6.44 -14.34
C ILE A 264 -1.30 5.94 -12.90
N VAL A 265 -1.55 6.80 -11.90
CA VAL A 265 -1.52 6.42 -10.47
C VAL A 265 -2.53 5.31 -10.20
N GLU A 266 -3.75 5.44 -10.69
CA GLU A 266 -4.81 4.44 -10.51
C GLU A 266 -4.44 3.10 -11.15
N ALA A 267 -3.96 3.11 -12.39
CA ALA A 267 -3.54 1.91 -13.11
C ALA A 267 -2.32 1.23 -12.44
N ALA A 268 -1.35 2.01 -11.97
CA ALA A 268 -0.17 1.50 -11.26
C ALA A 268 -0.55 0.85 -9.91
N ALA A 269 -1.50 1.43 -9.18
CA ALA A 269 -2.00 0.86 -7.93
C ALA A 269 -2.70 -0.48 -8.19
N ALA A 270 -3.55 -0.57 -9.20
CA ALA A 270 -4.20 -1.83 -9.60
C ALA A 270 -3.18 -2.90 -10.01
N GLN A 271 -2.10 -2.54 -10.72
CA GLN A 271 -1.03 -3.45 -11.06
C GLN A 271 -0.31 -3.97 -9.82
N ALA A 272 0.03 -3.10 -8.88
CA ALA A 272 0.70 -3.47 -7.62
C ALA A 272 -0.19 -4.39 -6.76
N ASN A 273 -1.50 -4.12 -6.71
CA ASN A 273 -2.47 -4.94 -5.99
C ASN A 273 -2.51 -6.38 -6.52
N ILE A 274 -2.55 -6.56 -7.84
CA ILE A 274 -2.54 -7.88 -8.48
C ILE A 274 -1.21 -8.59 -8.25
N ASP A 275 -0.08 -7.88 -8.39
CA ASP A 275 1.27 -8.44 -8.24
C ASP A 275 1.50 -8.97 -6.82
N MET A 276 1.15 -8.19 -5.80
CA MET A 276 1.30 -8.59 -4.40
C MET A 276 0.48 -9.85 -4.07
N LEU A 277 -0.78 -9.91 -4.50
CA LEU A 277 -1.65 -11.06 -4.23
C LEU A 277 -1.22 -12.32 -5.00
N ALA A 278 -0.62 -12.16 -6.18
CA ALA A 278 -0.18 -13.28 -7.03
C ALA A 278 1.15 -13.89 -6.56
N LYS A 279 1.97 -13.14 -5.84
CA LYS A 279 3.30 -13.52 -5.37
C LYS A 279 3.27 -14.14 -3.98
#